data_587ec937567c001f9f4ad75a63be81ca
#
_entry.id   587ec937567c001f9f4ad75a63be81ca
#
_cell.length_a   1.000
_cell.length_b   1.000
_cell.length_c   1.000
_cell.angle_alpha   90.00
_cell.angle_beta   90.00
_cell.angle_gamma   90.00
#
_symmetry.space_group_name_H-M   'P 1'
#
loop_
_entity.id
_entity.type
_entity.pdbx_description
1 polymer ?
#
loop_
_entity_poly.entity_id
_entity_poly.type
_entity_poly.pdbx_seq_one_letter_code
_entity_poly.pdbx_strand_id
1 'polypeptide(L)'
;MGSSLTDAENFRRFVLTQLAEEITDTPFKSSIRLIIIMSLGVSKRMRLTDLMKLTGCGKGSISNHIDKLEKSGFVTTHDASFFTSPRIVVEITKKGEEFYNSYLSMLEKIIYSQVHGDGENSTADSKTEDSSNPS
;
A
#
# COMPACT_ATOMS: atom_id res chain seq x y z
N MET A 1 20.74 -2.07 25.80
CA MET A 1 21.21 -1.93 24.99
C MET A 1 20.88 -1.73 23.56
N GLY A 2 19.97 -0.88 23.26
CA GLY A 2 19.64 -0.49 21.91
C GLY A 2 20.77 0.18 21.16
N SER A 3 21.84 0.48 21.85
CA SER A 3 22.97 1.15 21.24
C SER A 3 23.66 0.33 20.14
N SER A 4 23.36 -0.96 20.07
CA SER A 4 23.99 -1.78 19.04
C SER A 4 23.33 -1.65 17.68
N LEU A 5 22.20 -0.96 17.56
CA LEU A 5 21.52 -0.82 16.28
C LEU A 5 22.27 0.18 15.40
N THR A 6 22.35 -0.15 14.12
CA THR A 6 22.95 0.74 13.13
C THR A 6 22.00 1.90 12.82
N ASP A 7 22.52 2.93 12.17
CA ASP A 7 21.69 4.06 11.72
C ASP A 7 20.61 3.59 10.76
N ALA A 8 20.94 2.65 9.87
CA ALA A 8 19.97 2.11 8.93
C ALA A 8 18.85 1.37 9.65
N GLU A 9 19.19 0.59 10.67
CA GLU A 9 18.18 -0.12 11.46
C GLU A 9 17.29 0.84 12.21
N ASN A 10 17.88 1.89 12.78
CA ASN A 10 17.11 2.93 13.48
C ASN A 10 16.15 3.64 12.52
N PHE A 11 16.63 3.94 11.32
CA PHE A 11 15.80 4.59 10.32
C PHE A 11 14.63 3.71 9.91
N ARG A 12 14.90 2.43 9.64
CA ARG A 12 13.83 1.49 9.28
C ARG A 12 12.80 1.35 10.39
N ARG A 13 13.28 1.30 11.64
CA ARG A 13 12.38 1.21 12.80
C ARG A 13 11.51 2.45 12.92
N PHE A 14 12.09 3.61 12.68
CA PHE A 14 11.34 4.87 12.70
C PHE A 14 10.25 4.87 11.63
N VAL A 15 10.60 4.48 10.40
CA VAL A 15 9.62 4.44 9.31
C VAL A 15 8.52 3.43 9.59
N LEU A 16 8.87 2.25 10.13
CA LEU A 16 7.87 1.25 10.49
C LEU A 16 6.92 1.74 11.56
N THR A 17 7.42 2.51 12.53
CA THR A 17 6.56 3.10 13.56
C THR A 17 5.56 4.06 12.93
N GLN A 18 6.03 4.92 12.02
CA GLN A 18 5.14 5.84 11.31
C GLN A 18 4.11 5.09 10.48
N LEU A 19 4.53 4.03 9.80
CA LEU A 19 3.62 3.22 9.00
C LEU A 19 2.55 2.57 9.88
N ALA A 20 2.95 2.04 11.02
CA ALA A 20 2.00 1.43 11.95
C ALA A 20 0.97 2.43 12.43
N GLU A 21 1.39 3.64 12.74
CA GLU A 21 0.48 4.71 13.17
C GLU A 21 -0.49 5.07 12.05
N GLU A 22 0.02 5.18 10.83
CA GLU A 22 -0.79 5.51 9.66
C GLU A 22 -1.91 4.48 9.45
N ILE A 23 -1.61 3.22 9.66
CA ILE A 23 -2.56 2.13 9.46
C ILE A 23 -3.50 1.98 10.65
N THR A 24 -2.96 2.08 11.86
CA THR A 24 -3.69 1.74 13.07
C THR A 24 -4.83 2.70 13.39
N ASP A 25 -4.66 3.98 13.10
CA ASP A 25 -5.64 5.00 13.43
C ASP A 25 -6.62 5.27 12.31
N THR A 26 -6.64 4.44 11.27
CA THR A 26 -7.46 4.64 10.09
C THR A 26 -8.28 3.38 9.82
N PRO A 27 -9.21 3.44 8.86
CA PRO A 27 -9.94 2.23 8.47
C PRO A 27 -9.05 1.15 7.88
N PHE A 28 -7.75 1.41 7.69
CA PHE A 28 -6.84 0.46 7.06
C PHE A 28 -6.26 -0.58 8.00
N LYS A 29 -6.77 -0.69 9.22
CA LYS A 29 -6.54 -1.86 10.06
C LYS A 29 -6.95 -3.14 9.37
N SER A 30 -7.99 -3.07 8.55
CA SER A 30 -8.46 -4.23 7.80
C SER A 30 -7.59 -4.43 6.58
N SER A 31 -7.05 -5.63 6.41
CA SER A 31 -6.25 -5.96 5.23
C SER A 31 -7.08 -5.84 3.95
N ILE A 32 -8.36 -6.14 4.02
CA ILE A 32 -9.25 -6.00 2.85
C ILE A 32 -9.34 -4.54 2.43
N ARG A 33 -9.56 -3.63 3.39
CA ARG A 33 -9.66 -2.21 3.07
C ARG A 33 -8.33 -1.66 2.56
N LEU A 34 -7.22 -2.14 3.11
CA LEU A 34 -5.90 -1.75 2.61
C LEU A 34 -5.70 -2.18 1.16
N ILE A 35 -6.06 -3.41 0.83
CA ILE A 35 -5.97 -3.91 -0.54
C ILE A 35 -6.86 -3.09 -1.47
N ILE A 36 -8.05 -2.74 -1.04
CA ILE A 36 -8.96 -1.91 -1.83
C ILE A 36 -8.31 -0.57 -2.16
N ILE A 37 -7.79 0.11 -1.16
CA ILE A 37 -7.21 1.44 -1.41
C ILE A 37 -5.94 1.35 -2.25
N MET A 38 -5.15 0.29 -2.08
CA MET A 38 -3.97 0.09 -2.91
C MET A 38 -4.35 -0.14 -4.37
N SER A 39 -5.38 -0.94 -4.60
CA SER A 39 -5.87 -1.20 -5.95
C SER A 39 -6.40 0.07 -6.61
N LEU A 40 -7.14 0.86 -5.85
CA LEU A 40 -7.68 2.12 -6.35
C LEU A 40 -6.59 3.17 -6.53
N GLY A 41 -5.53 3.10 -5.76
CA GLY A 41 -4.37 3.97 -5.98
C GLY A 41 -3.75 3.75 -7.34
N VAL A 42 -3.70 2.49 -7.78
CA VAL A 42 -3.18 2.14 -9.10
C VAL A 42 -4.16 2.48 -10.21
N SER A 43 -5.42 2.06 -10.06
CA SER A 43 -6.42 2.09 -11.14
C SER A 43 -7.28 3.33 -11.13
N LYS A 44 -7.31 4.08 -10.05
CA LYS A 44 -8.12 5.26 -9.78
C LYS A 44 -9.59 4.94 -9.56
N ARG A 45 -10.15 4.06 -10.32
CA ARG A 45 -11.56 3.63 -10.15
C ARG A 45 -11.68 2.17 -10.55
N MET A 46 -12.59 1.47 -9.90
CA MET A 46 -12.86 0.06 -10.20
C MET A 46 -14.33 -0.21 -9.96
N ARG A 47 -14.86 -1.17 -10.71
CA ARG A 47 -16.21 -1.63 -10.45
C ARG A 47 -16.26 -2.43 -9.16
N LEU A 48 -17.40 -2.36 -8.48
CA LEU A 48 -17.59 -3.13 -7.25
C LEU A 48 -17.35 -4.62 -7.49
N THR A 49 -17.82 -5.12 -8.64
CA THR A 49 -17.64 -6.54 -8.97
C THR A 49 -16.18 -6.92 -9.14
N ASP A 50 -15.36 -6.02 -9.66
CA ASP A 50 -13.94 -6.28 -9.79
C ASP A 50 -13.25 -6.31 -8.43
N LEU A 51 -13.68 -5.43 -7.52
CA LEU A 51 -13.17 -5.46 -6.15
C LEU A 51 -13.58 -6.73 -5.42
N MET A 52 -14.79 -7.22 -5.68
CA MET A 52 -15.23 -8.49 -5.12
C MET A 52 -14.34 -9.64 -5.58
N LYS A 53 -14.04 -9.68 -6.87
CA LYS A 53 -13.17 -10.72 -7.44
C LYS A 53 -11.76 -10.62 -6.87
N LEU A 54 -11.24 -9.41 -6.77
CA LEU A 54 -9.90 -9.19 -6.27
C LEU A 54 -9.72 -9.63 -4.83
N THR A 55 -10.71 -9.32 -3.99
CA THR A 55 -10.62 -9.56 -2.55
C THR A 55 -11.20 -10.92 -2.14
N GLY A 56 -11.98 -11.54 -3.01
CA GLY A 56 -12.69 -12.76 -2.65
C GLY A 56 -13.88 -12.54 -1.73
N CYS A 57 -14.25 -11.29 -1.49
CA CYS A 57 -15.37 -10.97 -0.60
C CYS A 57 -16.69 -11.03 -1.33
N GLY A 58 -17.74 -11.46 -0.62
CA GLY A 58 -19.10 -11.38 -1.14
C GLY A 58 -19.60 -9.95 -1.16
N LYS A 59 -20.75 -9.76 -1.80
CA LYS A 59 -21.31 -8.42 -2.01
C LYS A 59 -21.56 -7.67 -0.70
N GLY A 60 -22.11 -8.36 0.30
CA GLY A 60 -22.40 -7.71 1.59
C GLY A 60 -21.14 -7.26 2.30
N SER A 61 -20.11 -8.11 2.29
CA SER A 61 -18.85 -7.82 2.94
C SER A 61 -18.13 -6.67 2.25
N ILE A 62 -18.02 -6.73 0.92
CA ILE A 62 -17.30 -5.68 0.18
C ILE A 62 -18.04 -4.34 0.32
N SER A 63 -19.36 -4.36 0.28
CA SER A 63 -20.15 -3.13 0.45
C SER A 63 -19.90 -2.49 1.80
N ASN A 64 -19.79 -3.30 2.84
CA ASN A 64 -19.50 -2.79 4.18
C ASN A 64 -18.11 -2.15 4.25
N HIS A 65 -17.11 -2.77 3.63
CA HIS A 65 -15.77 -2.20 3.59
C HIS A 65 -15.74 -0.89 2.82
N ILE A 66 -16.41 -0.85 1.67
CA ILE A 66 -16.50 0.36 0.85
C ILE A 66 -17.20 1.47 1.62
N ASP A 67 -18.29 1.13 2.32
CA ASP A 67 -19.02 2.10 3.11
C ASP A 67 -18.14 2.75 4.17
N LYS A 68 -17.33 1.97 4.86
CA LYS A 68 -16.40 2.50 5.85
C LYS A 68 -15.34 3.40 5.23
N LEU A 69 -14.83 3.03 4.07
CA LEU A 69 -13.86 3.86 3.35
C LEU A 69 -14.50 5.17 2.88
N GLU A 70 -15.75 5.08 2.42
CA GLU A 70 -16.47 6.27 1.95
C GLU A 70 -16.76 7.23 3.09
N LYS A 71 -17.22 6.69 4.22
CA LYS A 71 -17.51 7.51 5.41
C LYS A 71 -16.27 8.19 5.92
N SER A 72 -15.11 7.57 5.75
CA SER A 72 -13.84 8.17 6.16
C SER A 72 -13.24 9.08 5.10
N GLY A 73 -13.89 9.20 3.94
CA GLY A 73 -13.50 10.15 2.91
C GLY A 73 -12.42 9.65 1.94
N PHE A 74 -12.09 8.36 1.96
CA PHE A 74 -11.04 7.84 1.11
C PHE A 74 -11.51 7.42 -0.28
N VAL A 75 -12.78 7.10 -0.42
CA VAL A 75 -13.37 6.73 -1.70
C VAL A 75 -14.75 7.37 -1.86
N THR A 76 -15.22 7.43 -3.10
CA THR A 76 -16.60 7.77 -3.42
C THR A 76 -17.17 6.65 -4.28
N THR A 77 -18.48 6.48 -4.21
CA THR A 77 -19.16 5.48 -5.03
C THR A 77 -20.11 6.19 -5.97
N HIS A 78 -20.18 5.67 -7.18
CA HIS A 78 -21.05 6.21 -8.22
C HIS A 78 -21.83 5.08 -8.84
N ASP A 79 -23.09 5.35 -9.14
CA ASP A 79 -23.89 4.41 -9.91
C ASP A 79 -23.73 4.80 -11.37
N ALA A 80 -22.95 4.01 -12.09
CA ALA A 80 -22.69 4.24 -13.50
C ALA A 80 -23.59 3.36 -14.36
N SER A 81 -24.80 3.09 -13.89
CA SER A 81 -25.74 2.29 -14.64
C SER A 81 -26.27 3.06 -15.85
N PHE A 82 -26.15 2.43 -16.99
CA PHE A 82 -26.86 2.87 -18.16
C PHE A 82 -27.80 1.73 -18.56
N PHE A 83 -29.05 2.05 -18.83
CA PHE A 83 -30.06 1.08 -19.26
C PHE A 83 -30.39 0.07 -18.15
N THR A 84 -30.03 -1.18 -18.29
CA THR A 84 -30.60 -2.24 -17.46
C THR A 84 -29.66 -2.80 -16.40
N SER A 85 -28.37 -2.52 -16.51
CA SER A 85 -27.40 -3.14 -15.59
C SER A 85 -26.89 -2.14 -14.58
N PRO A 86 -27.21 -2.33 -13.30
CA PRO A 86 -26.61 -1.49 -12.27
C PRO A 86 -25.12 -1.74 -12.21
N ARG A 87 -24.34 -0.68 -12.23
CA ARG A 87 -22.90 -0.75 -12.12
C ARG A 87 -22.44 0.26 -11.09
N ILE A 88 -21.93 -0.27 -9.99
CA ILE A 88 -21.37 0.59 -8.97
C ILE A 88 -19.88 0.69 -9.22
N VAL A 89 -19.40 1.92 -9.33
CA VAL A 89 -17.99 2.22 -9.51
C VAL A 89 -17.49 2.89 -8.25
N VAL A 90 -16.35 2.43 -7.76
CA VAL A 90 -15.68 2.99 -6.59
C VAL A 90 -14.48 3.76 -7.10
N GLU A 91 -14.36 5.00 -6.66
CA GLU A 91 -13.29 5.90 -7.10
C GLU A 91 -12.53 6.42 -5.90
N ILE A 92 -11.21 6.48 -6.02
CA ILE A 92 -10.36 7.02 -4.96
C ILE A 92 -10.51 8.54 -4.91
N THR A 93 -10.53 9.09 -3.70
CA THR A 93 -10.56 10.54 -3.52
C THR A 93 -9.14 11.08 -3.42
N LYS A 94 -9.01 12.40 -3.38
CA LYS A 94 -7.71 13.02 -3.15
C LYS A 94 -7.12 12.56 -1.83
N LYS A 95 -7.94 12.46 -0.78
CA LYS A 95 -7.49 11.97 0.51
C LYS A 95 -6.99 10.53 0.40
N GLY A 96 -7.69 9.71 -0.37
CA GLY A 96 -7.27 8.33 -0.61
C GLY A 96 -5.96 8.26 -1.37
N GLU A 97 -5.77 9.12 -2.36
CA GLU A 97 -4.53 9.19 -3.11
C GLU A 97 -3.37 9.62 -2.22
N GLU A 98 -3.61 10.55 -1.33
CA GLU A 98 -2.58 11.00 -0.38
C GLU A 98 -2.14 9.87 0.53
N PHE A 99 -3.10 9.09 1.03
CA PHE A 99 -2.78 7.92 1.83
C PHE A 99 -1.97 6.91 1.01
N TYR A 100 -2.42 6.63 -0.21
CA TYR A 100 -1.75 5.67 -1.09
C TYR A 100 -0.29 6.09 -1.35
N ASN A 101 -0.09 7.36 -1.68
CA ASN A 101 1.26 7.86 -1.96
C ASN A 101 2.14 7.85 -0.73
N SER A 102 1.58 8.20 0.42
CA SER A 102 2.32 8.17 1.69
C SER A 102 2.76 6.74 2.04
N TYR A 103 1.84 5.78 1.87
CA TYR A 103 2.13 4.38 2.12
C TYR A 103 3.26 3.88 1.24
N LEU A 104 3.19 4.16 -0.07
CA LEU A 104 4.25 3.76 -1.01
C LEU A 104 5.58 4.43 -0.66
N SER A 105 5.54 5.69 -0.28
CA SER A 105 6.75 6.42 0.08
C SER A 105 7.44 5.79 1.27
N MET A 106 6.67 5.37 2.26
CA MET A 106 7.22 4.69 3.44
C MET A 106 7.85 3.35 3.07
N LEU A 107 7.19 2.59 2.20
CA LEU A 107 7.74 1.32 1.73
C LEU A 107 9.02 1.54 0.94
N GLU A 108 9.05 2.56 0.08
CA GLU A 108 10.25 2.90 -0.67
C GLU A 108 11.42 3.22 0.26
N LYS A 109 11.17 3.97 1.32
CA LYS A 109 12.21 4.32 2.28
C LYS A 109 12.77 3.08 2.95
N ILE A 110 11.91 2.13 3.29
CA ILE A 110 12.34 0.88 3.89
C ILE A 110 13.21 0.09 2.91
N ILE A 111 12.74 -0.04 1.67
CA ILE A 111 13.47 -0.77 0.64
C ILE A 111 14.82 -0.12 0.37
N TYR A 112 14.83 1.19 0.20
CA TYR A 112 16.06 1.93 -0.03
C TYR A 112 17.05 1.72 1.10
N SER A 113 16.57 1.80 2.32
CA SER A 113 17.38 1.64 3.51
C SER A 113 17.99 0.24 3.59
N GLN A 114 17.23 -0.79 3.19
CA GLN A 114 17.75 -2.16 3.19
C GLN A 114 18.83 -2.36 2.13
N VAL A 115 18.63 -1.76 0.96
CA VAL A 115 19.59 -1.90 -0.13
C VAL A 115 20.86 -1.13 0.13
N HIS A 116 20.74 0.09 0.66
CA HIS A 116 21.90 1.00 0.82
C HIS A 116 22.43 1.02 2.25
N GLY A 117 21.58 0.80 3.23
CA GLY A 117 21.96 0.88 4.62
C GLY A 117 22.85 -0.27 5.08
N ASP A 118 22.60 -1.46 4.54
CA ASP A 118 23.40 -2.65 4.85
C ASP A 118 24.39 -2.93 3.73
N GLY A 119 24.59 -1.99 2.86
CA GLY A 119 25.08 -2.27 1.54
C GLY A 119 26.58 -2.40 1.36
N GLU A 120 27.35 -1.94 2.29
CA GLU A 120 28.78 -1.95 2.06
C GLU A 120 29.30 -3.36 1.82
N ASN A 121 28.88 -4.27 2.66
CA ASN A 121 29.30 -5.66 2.51
C ASN A 121 28.71 -6.30 1.27
N SER A 122 27.44 -6.09 1.06
CA SER A 122 26.76 -6.65 -0.10
C SER A 122 27.36 -6.14 -1.40
N THR A 123 27.66 -4.87 -1.42
CA THR A 123 28.21 -4.25 -2.62
C THR A 123 29.56 -4.84 -2.98
N ALA A 124 30.37 -5.07 -1.98
CA ALA A 124 31.68 -5.65 -2.21
C ALA A 124 31.58 -7.04 -2.82
N ASP A 125 30.67 -7.81 -2.32
CA ASP A 125 30.46 -9.16 -2.83
C ASP A 125 30.01 -9.17 -4.26
N SER A 126 29.09 -8.28 -4.59
CA SER A 126 28.60 -8.17 -5.96
C SER A 126 29.70 -7.84 -6.93
N LYS A 127 30.54 -6.90 -6.56
CA LYS A 127 31.62 -6.48 -7.43
C LYS A 127 32.61 -7.61 -7.66
N THR A 128 32.86 -8.35 -6.62
CA THR A 128 33.78 -9.47 -6.73
C THR A 128 33.28 -10.50 -7.73
N GLU A 129 32.01 -10.80 -7.67
CA GLU A 129 31.42 -11.75 -8.59
C GLU A 129 31.54 -11.29 -10.03
N ASP A 130 31.21 -10.04 -10.26
CA ASP A 130 31.28 -9.51 -11.61
C ASP A 130 32.68 -9.55 -12.16
N SER A 131 33.63 -9.19 -11.35
CA SER A 131 35.01 -9.16 -11.83
C SER A 131 35.55 -10.57 -12.08
N SER A 132 34.96 -11.56 -11.43
CA SER A 132 35.46 -12.92 -11.58
C SER A 132 34.92 -13.62 -12.81
N ASN A 133 34.09 -12.96 -13.59
CA ASN A 133 33.49 -13.57 -14.77
C ASN A 133 33.91 -12.81 -16.03
N PRO A 134 35.14 -12.84 -16.36
CA PRO A 134 35.62 -12.03 -17.44
C PRO A 134 35.28 -12.54 -18.81
N SER A 135 35.21 -13.76 -18.99
CA SER A 135 35.12 -14.18 -20.36
C SER A 135 33.81 -14.28 -20.91
#